data_d05c1a3b37eec98c803946063791bf56
#
_entry.id   d05c1a3b37eec98c803946063791bf56
#
_cell.length_a   1.000
_cell.length_b   1.000
_cell.length_c   1.000
_cell.angle_alpha   90.00
_cell.angle_beta   90.00
_cell.angle_gamma   90.00
#
_symmetry.space_group_name_H-M   'P 1'
#
loop_
_entity.id
_entity.type
_entity.pdbx_description
1 polymer ?
#
loop_
_entity_poly.entity_id
_entity_poly.type
_entity_poly.pdbx_seq_one_letter_code
_entity_poly.pdbx_strand_id
1 'polypeptide(L)'
;MALRDEYNVFVAARDEEYLRLTIYTDKDVVSLKFEIGEAPKFPVFRDEKMRKIYEQILLAFDIDMVHIQHSQDLSLELYFASERFGIPVIATIHDFYYACPTIILLDNENQFCQKEDVKLSFEERQKRCRECLRQKKDIASQVDYLRIWRRENKKALSICRKLIFPSESARDILLEYFPSLKEKCMVIEHGEDKLERDIIHVPSPEKHQKSEHLHVKLDRVPGADQGLNDIKGWAYLEGVPNEETKIYVEFTDSKGKKDCFLANKVPRPDIVDAFGATEALMCGLDLRISTRKLADGPVKIRVYVKHDGVFYTDNQSTKGEYHHRFGKRGRLNVAFLGGMVPQKGSLMARELIPMDKGGINWFVLGAIGDKNILEISQENCFFSSTYKKEELPQLLEDNEIDIICILPIWPETFSYTVSEAWLNGIPIVATDIGAVGERIRKTGGGWLVKPDASPDEVMQLLHHIIDHPEEYQAKKEIVDDMEMKTVEQMCEEYRSFYRELLEFTEKELPEDKIDRDFIFQGLALGDPSIGGSGSIAAMNRLKNENAALKASIEVTKGTISYKMARKISDAKIPFKEQMKRFFHRK
;
A
#
# COMPACT_ATOMS: atom_id res chain seq x y z
N MET A 1 -6.49 -4.45 10.02
CA MET A 1 -6.50 -3.86 11.40
C MET A 1 -7.92 -3.70 11.94
N ALA A 2 -8.88 -3.30 11.13
CA ALA A 2 -10.30 -3.11 11.54
C ALA A 2 -11.04 -4.38 12.03
N LEU A 3 -10.44 -5.56 11.93
CA LEU A 3 -11.01 -6.82 12.44
C LEU A 3 -10.45 -7.26 13.80
N ARG A 4 -9.51 -6.51 14.38
CA ARG A 4 -8.82 -6.90 15.64
C ARG A 4 -9.74 -6.94 16.87
N ASP A 5 -10.82 -6.20 16.84
CA ASP A 5 -11.74 -6.10 17.97
C ASP A 5 -12.56 -7.39 18.15
N GLU A 6 -12.73 -8.18 17.10
CA GLU A 6 -13.51 -9.42 17.11
C GLU A 6 -12.65 -10.68 16.92
N TYR A 7 -11.49 -10.55 16.26
CA TYR A 7 -10.66 -11.67 15.86
C TYR A 7 -9.20 -11.50 16.30
N ASN A 8 -8.56 -12.58 16.69
CA ASN A 8 -7.11 -12.67 16.72
C ASN A 8 -6.62 -12.84 15.28
N VAL A 9 -5.89 -11.85 14.77
CA VAL A 9 -5.45 -11.83 13.38
C VAL A 9 -4.00 -12.30 13.26
N PHE A 10 -3.78 -13.34 12.48
CA PHE A 10 -2.47 -13.93 12.20
C PHE A 10 -2.09 -13.62 10.76
N VAL A 11 -1.03 -12.87 10.54
CA VAL A 11 -0.55 -12.51 9.21
C VAL A 11 0.74 -13.25 8.90
N ALA A 12 0.68 -14.22 8.00
CA ALA A 12 1.85 -14.95 7.51
C ALA A 12 2.30 -14.35 6.18
N ALA A 13 3.53 -13.89 6.10
CA ALA A 13 4.13 -13.30 4.91
C ALA A 13 5.59 -13.70 4.77
N ARG A 14 6.08 -13.75 3.53
CA ARG A 14 7.51 -13.91 3.26
C ARG A 14 8.25 -12.64 3.68
N ASP A 15 9.38 -12.84 4.38
CA ASP A 15 10.29 -11.80 4.82
C ASP A 15 11.72 -12.30 4.54
N GLU A 16 12.20 -12.03 3.33
CA GLU A 16 13.47 -12.55 2.79
C GLU A 16 13.54 -14.09 2.84
N GLU A 17 14.41 -14.66 3.65
CA GLU A 17 14.59 -16.11 3.84
C GLU A 17 13.65 -16.71 4.89
N TYR A 18 12.74 -15.92 5.44
CA TYR A 18 11.84 -16.34 6.52
C TYR A 18 10.37 -16.24 6.11
N LEU A 19 9.55 -17.11 6.69
CA LEU A 19 8.13 -16.87 6.84
C LEU A 19 7.93 -16.11 8.16
N ARG A 20 7.49 -14.87 8.09
CA ARG A 20 7.12 -14.08 9.27
C ARG A 20 5.65 -14.28 9.57
N LEU A 21 5.34 -14.66 10.80
CA LEU A 21 4.00 -14.70 11.36
C LEU A 21 3.84 -13.54 12.34
N THR A 22 3.03 -12.56 11.99
CA THR A 22 2.69 -11.45 12.90
C THR A 22 1.31 -11.71 13.48
N ILE A 23 1.20 -11.70 14.80
CA ILE A 23 -0.01 -11.96 15.56
C ILE A 23 -0.50 -10.64 16.13
N TYR A 24 -1.71 -10.27 15.79
CA TYR A 24 -2.38 -9.06 16.29
C TYR A 24 -3.52 -9.48 17.20
N THR A 25 -3.43 -9.10 18.47
CA THR A 25 -4.51 -9.23 19.44
C THR A 25 -5.09 -7.85 19.75
N ASP A 26 -6.10 -7.80 20.61
CA ASP A 26 -6.67 -6.53 21.08
C ASP A 26 -5.61 -5.60 21.74
N LYS A 27 -4.57 -6.19 22.36
CA LYS A 27 -3.58 -5.46 23.19
C LYS A 27 -2.16 -5.48 22.64
N ASP A 28 -1.77 -6.56 21.98
CA ASP A 28 -0.38 -6.83 21.66
C ASP A 28 -0.17 -7.17 20.17
N VAL A 29 1.06 -6.95 19.73
CA VAL A 29 1.55 -7.42 18.42
C VAL A 29 2.81 -8.25 18.69
N VAL A 30 2.82 -9.49 18.22
CA VAL A 30 3.93 -10.43 18.38
C VAL A 30 4.38 -10.93 17.01
N SER A 31 5.67 -11.08 16.81
CA SER A 31 6.25 -11.59 15.58
C SER A 31 7.03 -12.88 15.82
N LEU A 32 6.81 -13.88 14.96
CA LEU A 32 7.61 -15.09 14.86
C LEU A 32 8.22 -15.17 13.47
N LYS A 33 9.40 -15.78 13.36
CA LYS A 33 10.05 -16.05 12.07
C LYS A 33 10.41 -17.53 11.97
N PHE A 34 10.13 -18.12 10.81
CA PHE A 34 10.47 -19.50 10.49
C PHE A 34 11.32 -19.51 9.23
N GLU A 35 12.50 -20.08 9.30
CA GLU A 35 13.41 -20.15 8.16
C GLU A 35 12.81 -20.97 7.02
N ILE A 36 12.67 -20.38 5.83
CA ILE A 36 12.17 -21.03 4.61
C ILE A 36 13.21 -21.07 3.48
N GLY A 37 14.29 -20.31 3.62
CA GLY A 37 15.32 -20.15 2.61
C GLY A 37 14.98 -19.08 1.56
N GLU A 38 15.89 -18.88 0.63
CA GLU A 38 15.73 -17.91 -0.46
C GLU A 38 14.46 -18.18 -1.29
N ALA A 39 13.91 -17.11 -1.90
CA ALA A 39 12.79 -17.24 -2.80
C ALA A 39 13.17 -18.14 -4.00
N PRO A 40 12.40 -19.19 -4.28
CA PRO A 40 12.74 -20.09 -5.37
C PRO A 40 12.68 -19.35 -6.71
N LYS A 41 13.70 -19.51 -7.54
CA LYS A 41 13.73 -18.95 -8.91
C LYS A 41 12.51 -19.37 -9.73
N PHE A 42 12.02 -20.59 -9.48
CA PHE A 42 10.80 -21.13 -10.07
C PHE A 42 9.75 -21.36 -8.97
N PRO A 43 8.50 -20.96 -9.19
CA PRO A 43 7.46 -21.20 -8.20
C PRO A 43 7.34 -22.69 -7.84
N VAL A 44 7.37 -22.96 -6.56
CA VAL A 44 7.24 -24.31 -6.00
C VAL A 44 5.81 -24.49 -5.51
N PHE A 45 5.06 -25.40 -6.15
CA PHE A 45 3.66 -25.66 -5.76
C PHE A 45 3.57 -26.44 -4.46
N ARG A 46 4.48 -27.41 -4.26
CA ARG A 46 4.51 -28.29 -3.09
C ARG A 46 5.89 -28.23 -2.45
N ASP A 47 5.93 -28.02 -1.13
CA ASP A 47 7.15 -27.86 -0.35
C ASP A 47 6.97 -28.50 1.04
N GLU A 48 7.72 -29.54 1.34
CA GLU A 48 7.63 -30.29 2.59
C GLU A 48 8.00 -29.44 3.82
N LYS A 49 8.98 -28.52 3.68
CA LYS A 49 9.39 -27.63 4.76
C LYS A 49 8.27 -26.63 5.07
N MET A 50 7.73 -25.99 4.02
CA MET A 50 6.58 -25.07 4.15
C MET A 50 5.34 -25.78 4.71
N ARG A 51 5.07 -27.01 4.28
CA ARG A 51 3.96 -27.81 4.81
C ARG A 51 4.08 -27.99 6.32
N LYS A 52 5.26 -28.40 6.81
CA LYS A 52 5.49 -28.58 8.25
C LYS A 52 5.32 -27.28 9.03
N ILE A 53 5.84 -26.16 8.50
CA ILE A 53 5.69 -24.85 9.13
C ILE A 53 4.22 -24.47 9.26
N TYR A 54 3.46 -24.57 8.17
CA TYR A 54 2.03 -24.24 8.17
C TYR A 54 1.23 -25.16 9.10
N GLU A 55 1.49 -26.48 9.08
CA GLU A 55 0.84 -27.41 10.00
C GLU A 55 1.09 -27.02 11.45
N GLN A 56 2.34 -26.67 11.82
CA GLN A 56 2.67 -26.23 13.18
C GLN A 56 1.98 -24.93 13.57
N ILE A 57 1.91 -23.97 12.66
CA ILE A 57 1.19 -22.69 12.91
C ILE A 57 -0.30 -22.95 13.12
N LEU A 58 -0.93 -23.74 12.24
CA LEU A 58 -2.37 -24.04 12.31
C LEU A 58 -2.73 -24.74 13.63
N LEU A 59 -1.90 -25.70 14.05
CA LEU A 59 -2.11 -26.48 15.28
C LEU A 59 -1.83 -25.65 16.53
N ALA A 60 -0.68 -24.98 16.61
CA ALA A 60 -0.22 -24.30 17.82
C ALA A 60 -1.09 -23.11 18.19
N PHE A 61 -1.62 -22.40 17.21
CA PHE A 61 -2.43 -21.20 17.42
C PHE A 61 -3.93 -21.44 17.28
N ASP A 62 -4.34 -22.70 17.11
CA ASP A 62 -5.75 -23.10 17.03
C ASP A 62 -6.53 -22.30 15.96
N ILE A 63 -5.95 -22.19 14.78
CA ILE A 63 -6.51 -21.35 13.71
C ILE A 63 -7.90 -21.87 13.31
N ASP A 64 -8.87 -20.98 13.27
CA ASP A 64 -10.25 -21.30 12.93
C ASP A 64 -10.55 -21.19 11.44
N MET A 65 -9.85 -20.29 10.74
CA MET A 65 -10.06 -20.01 9.32
C MET A 65 -8.76 -19.49 8.68
N VAL A 66 -8.56 -19.79 7.42
CA VAL A 66 -7.46 -19.25 6.62
C VAL A 66 -8.00 -18.40 5.49
N HIS A 67 -7.54 -17.14 5.42
CA HIS A 67 -7.83 -16.24 4.33
C HIS A 67 -6.57 -15.93 3.54
N ILE A 68 -6.46 -16.49 2.34
CA ILE A 68 -5.32 -16.30 1.45
C ILE A 68 -5.49 -14.97 0.70
N GLN A 69 -4.52 -14.07 0.88
CA GLN A 69 -4.46 -12.81 0.12
C GLN A 69 -3.60 -12.97 -1.16
N HIS A 70 -2.49 -13.70 -1.06
CA HIS A 70 -1.63 -13.99 -2.19
C HIS A 70 -0.74 -15.21 -1.91
N SER A 71 -0.28 -15.90 -2.97
CA SER A 71 0.61 -17.07 -2.85
C SER A 71 1.94 -16.88 -3.59
N GLN A 72 2.25 -15.68 -4.05
CA GLN A 72 3.52 -15.40 -4.73
C GLN A 72 4.70 -15.63 -3.77
N ASP A 73 5.76 -16.26 -4.28
CA ASP A 73 6.99 -16.61 -3.56
C ASP A 73 6.78 -17.51 -2.33
N LEU A 74 5.59 -18.10 -2.23
CA LEU A 74 5.20 -19.11 -1.26
C LEU A 74 4.68 -20.36 -2.00
N SER A 75 4.67 -21.50 -1.32
CA SER A 75 4.04 -22.72 -1.86
C SER A 75 2.53 -22.72 -1.65
N LEU A 76 1.83 -23.63 -2.33
CA LEU A 76 0.39 -23.82 -2.13
C LEU A 76 0.07 -24.71 -0.90
N GLU A 77 1.06 -25.01 -0.06
CA GLU A 77 0.88 -25.96 1.06
C GLU A 77 -0.10 -25.48 2.12
N LEU A 78 -0.28 -24.16 2.28
CA LEU A 78 -1.26 -23.66 3.26
C LEU A 78 -2.69 -24.10 2.93
N TYR A 79 -3.05 -24.16 1.64
CA TYR A 79 -4.36 -24.69 1.22
C TYR A 79 -4.54 -26.15 1.64
N PHE A 80 -3.54 -26.98 1.33
CA PHE A 80 -3.61 -28.42 1.60
C PHE A 80 -3.47 -28.76 3.09
N ALA A 81 -2.67 -28.00 3.84
CA ALA A 81 -2.56 -28.16 5.29
C ALA A 81 -3.87 -27.81 5.99
N SER A 82 -4.54 -26.74 5.55
CA SER A 82 -5.84 -26.33 6.09
C SER A 82 -6.92 -27.36 5.78
N GLU A 83 -7.00 -27.86 4.54
CA GLU A 83 -7.94 -28.92 4.14
C GLU A 83 -7.77 -30.17 5.01
N ARG A 84 -6.51 -30.58 5.28
CA ARG A 84 -6.19 -31.76 6.12
C ARG A 84 -6.77 -31.66 7.52
N PHE A 85 -6.82 -30.46 8.08
CA PHE A 85 -7.32 -30.21 9.44
C PHE A 85 -8.78 -29.74 9.47
N GLY A 86 -9.48 -29.78 8.35
CA GLY A 86 -10.86 -29.30 8.25
C GLY A 86 -11.02 -27.80 8.44
N ILE A 87 -9.91 -27.03 8.38
CA ILE A 87 -9.94 -25.58 8.53
C ILE A 87 -10.44 -24.96 7.21
N PRO A 88 -11.51 -24.14 7.23
CA PRO A 88 -12.03 -23.51 6.04
C PRO A 88 -11.02 -22.51 5.45
N VAL A 89 -10.88 -22.56 4.12
CA VAL A 89 -10.02 -21.65 3.36
C VAL A 89 -10.87 -20.77 2.47
N ILE A 90 -10.56 -19.50 2.44
CA ILE A 90 -11.05 -18.54 1.44
C ILE A 90 -9.87 -17.83 0.79
N ALA A 91 -10.05 -17.28 -0.38
CA ALA A 91 -9.01 -16.52 -1.06
C ALA A 91 -9.57 -15.23 -1.68
N THR A 92 -8.90 -14.11 -1.48
CA THR A 92 -9.14 -12.89 -2.24
C THR A 92 -8.19 -12.83 -3.43
N ILE A 93 -8.73 -12.56 -4.60
CA ILE A 93 -8.01 -12.56 -5.87
C ILE A 93 -7.68 -11.10 -6.23
N HIS A 94 -6.47 -10.68 -5.90
CA HIS A 94 -6.01 -9.30 -6.13
C HIS A 94 -5.46 -9.06 -7.54
N ASP A 95 -5.09 -10.15 -8.24
CA ASP A 95 -4.52 -10.13 -9.59
C ASP A 95 -4.74 -11.48 -10.29
N PHE A 96 -4.10 -11.69 -11.43
CA PHE A 96 -4.27 -12.91 -12.22
C PHE A 96 -3.13 -13.93 -12.05
N TYR A 97 -2.41 -13.88 -10.93
CA TYR A 97 -1.32 -14.80 -10.61
C TYR A 97 -1.70 -16.27 -10.78
N TYR A 98 -2.87 -16.67 -10.34
CA TYR A 98 -3.33 -18.06 -10.48
C TYR A 98 -3.50 -18.50 -11.93
N ALA A 99 -3.84 -17.58 -12.82
CA ALA A 99 -3.97 -17.85 -14.25
C ALA A 99 -2.62 -17.80 -14.99
N CYS A 100 -1.70 -16.90 -14.57
CA CYS A 100 -0.39 -16.72 -15.19
C CYS A 100 0.64 -16.18 -14.20
N PRO A 101 1.87 -16.72 -14.15
CA PRO A 101 2.94 -16.21 -13.28
C PRO A 101 3.42 -14.79 -13.62
N THR A 102 3.00 -14.22 -14.76
CA THR A 102 3.25 -12.80 -15.08
C THR A 102 2.32 -11.84 -14.34
N ILE A 103 1.34 -12.35 -13.60
CA ILE A 103 0.42 -11.62 -12.71
C ILE A 103 -0.63 -10.79 -13.47
N ILE A 104 -0.21 -9.93 -14.38
CA ILE A 104 -1.04 -8.89 -15.03
C ILE A 104 -1.62 -9.32 -16.39
N LEU A 105 -1.38 -10.56 -16.83
CA LEU A 105 -1.81 -11.07 -18.14
C LEU A 105 -1.38 -10.21 -19.34
N LEU A 106 -0.21 -9.58 -19.27
CA LEU A 106 0.46 -8.97 -20.40
C LEU A 106 1.61 -9.84 -20.88
N ASP A 107 1.70 -10.02 -22.20
CA ASP A 107 2.82 -10.73 -22.79
C ASP A 107 4.12 -9.88 -22.85
N ASN A 108 5.15 -10.39 -23.51
CA ASN A 108 6.44 -9.70 -23.67
C ASN A 108 6.38 -8.48 -24.59
N GLU A 109 5.32 -8.32 -25.36
CA GLU A 109 5.04 -7.17 -26.22
C GLU A 109 4.04 -6.18 -25.60
N ASN A 110 3.72 -6.39 -24.29
CA ASN A 110 2.72 -5.64 -23.55
C ASN A 110 1.29 -5.71 -24.13
N GLN A 111 0.98 -6.82 -24.83
CA GLN A 111 -0.38 -7.09 -25.29
C GLN A 111 -1.14 -7.90 -24.25
N PHE A 112 -2.40 -7.55 -24.02
CA PHE A 112 -3.26 -8.29 -23.09
C PHE A 112 -3.55 -9.71 -23.60
N CYS A 113 -3.29 -10.71 -22.74
CA CYS A 113 -3.47 -12.12 -23.04
C CYS A 113 -4.91 -12.57 -22.78
N GLN A 114 -5.82 -12.36 -23.72
CA GLN A 114 -7.15 -12.98 -23.65
C GLN A 114 -7.07 -14.47 -23.93
N LYS A 115 -7.86 -15.29 -23.22
CA LYS A 115 -7.92 -16.73 -23.47
C LYS A 115 -8.42 -17.04 -24.88
N GLU A 116 -9.36 -16.24 -25.36
CA GLU A 116 -9.96 -16.33 -26.67
C GLU A 116 -9.30 -15.37 -27.66
N ASP A 117 -7.99 -15.39 -27.77
CA ASP A 117 -7.34 -14.74 -28.91
C ASP A 117 -7.68 -15.57 -30.14
N VAL A 118 -8.86 -15.31 -30.69
CA VAL A 118 -9.52 -16.05 -31.78
C VAL A 118 -8.65 -16.09 -33.03
N LYS A 119 -7.65 -15.19 -33.12
CA LYS A 119 -6.73 -15.08 -34.25
C LYS A 119 -5.55 -16.04 -34.20
N LEU A 120 -5.25 -16.63 -33.04
CA LEU A 120 -4.10 -17.50 -32.87
C LEU A 120 -4.50 -18.97 -32.70
N SER A 121 -3.82 -19.88 -33.42
CA SER A 121 -3.91 -21.30 -33.20
C SER A 121 -3.40 -21.69 -31.80
N PHE A 122 -3.75 -22.89 -31.32
CA PHE A 122 -3.26 -23.41 -30.05
C PHE A 122 -1.73 -23.45 -29.98
N GLU A 123 -1.06 -23.83 -31.07
CA GLU A 123 0.40 -23.90 -31.15
C GLU A 123 1.05 -22.52 -31.09
N GLU A 124 0.50 -21.54 -31.77
CA GLU A 124 0.96 -20.14 -31.75
C GLU A 124 0.83 -19.54 -30.36
N ARG A 125 -0.31 -19.76 -29.68
CA ARG A 125 -0.49 -19.33 -28.28
C ARG A 125 0.53 -19.96 -27.33
N GLN A 126 0.77 -21.25 -27.47
CA GLN A 126 1.78 -21.93 -26.65
C GLN A 126 3.19 -21.40 -26.91
N LYS A 127 3.52 -21.11 -28.19
CA LYS A 127 4.82 -20.51 -28.55
C LYS A 127 4.96 -19.12 -27.93
N ARG A 128 3.93 -18.26 -28.04
CA ARG A 128 3.87 -16.93 -27.45
C ARG A 128 4.03 -16.99 -25.91
N CYS A 129 3.30 -17.88 -25.23
CA CYS A 129 3.41 -18.04 -23.79
C CYS A 129 4.81 -18.52 -23.34
N ARG A 130 5.43 -19.46 -24.06
CA ARG A 130 6.80 -19.92 -23.74
C ARG A 130 7.82 -18.79 -23.88
N GLU A 131 7.73 -18.02 -24.95
CA GLU A 131 8.63 -16.88 -25.17
C GLU A 131 8.43 -15.79 -24.10
N CYS A 132 7.18 -15.46 -23.77
CA CYS A 132 6.84 -14.50 -22.73
C CYS A 132 7.40 -14.94 -21.36
N LEU A 133 7.20 -16.20 -20.97
CA LEU A 133 7.71 -16.74 -19.70
C LEU A 133 9.24 -16.73 -19.66
N ARG A 134 9.89 -17.04 -20.77
CA ARG A 134 11.35 -16.99 -20.88
C ARG A 134 11.88 -15.55 -20.69
N GLN A 135 11.25 -14.56 -21.32
CA GLN A 135 11.69 -13.16 -21.26
C GLN A 135 11.33 -12.49 -19.93
N LYS A 136 10.10 -12.65 -19.45
CA LYS A 136 9.60 -11.93 -18.25
C LYS A 136 9.94 -12.61 -16.93
N LYS A 137 10.10 -13.94 -16.93
CA LYS A 137 10.28 -14.72 -15.69
C LYS A 137 11.51 -15.64 -15.73
N ASP A 138 12.30 -15.60 -16.78
CA ASP A 138 13.44 -16.50 -16.99
C ASP A 138 13.04 -18.00 -16.87
N ILE A 139 11.79 -18.31 -17.23
CA ILE A 139 11.27 -19.68 -17.24
C ILE A 139 11.48 -20.28 -18.62
N ALA A 140 12.59 -21.03 -18.78
CA ALA A 140 12.86 -21.82 -19.97
C ALA A 140 12.35 -23.26 -19.74
N SER A 141 11.23 -23.63 -20.35
CA SER A 141 10.67 -24.96 -20.21
C SER A 141 10.31 -25.56 -21.57
N GLN A 142 10.68 -26.83 -21.76
CA GLN A 142 10.25 -27.60 -22.93
C GLN A 142 8.82 -28.17 -22.77
N VAL A 143 8.32 -28.22 -21.54
CA VAL A 143 6.94 -28.64 -21.24
C VAL A 143 5.99 -27.46 -21.23
N ASP A 144 4.70 -27.71 -21.34
CA ASP A 144 3.66 -26.71 -21.19
C ASP A 144 3.54 -26.31 -19.71
N TYR A 145 4.47 -25.40 -19.28
CA TYR A 145 4.56 -24.94 -17.91
C TYR A 145 3.28 -24.25 -17.45
N LEU A 146 2.64 -23.48 -18.33
CA LEU A 146 1.42 -22.75 -18.01
C LEU A 146 0.22 -23.68 -17.74
N ARG A 147 0.17 -24.84 -18.43
CA ARG A 147 -0.82 -25.88 -18.16
C ARG A 147 -0.62 -26.50 -16.78
N ILE A 148 0.64 -26.77 -16.41
CA ILE A 148 0.99 -27.27 -15.07
C ILE A 148 0.61 -26.22 -14.04
N TRP A 149 1.00 -24.96 -14.26
CA TRP A 149 0.68 -23.81 -13.41
C TRP A 149 -0.81 -23.74 -13.10
N ARG A 150 -1.63 -23.67 -14.13
CA ARG A 150 -3.10 -23.57 -13.98
C ARG A 150 -3.71 -24.79 -13.32
N ARG A 151 -3.18 -25.98 -13.60
CA ARG A 151 -3.66 -27.22 -12.95
C ARG A 151 -3.42 -27.20 -11.45
N GLU A 152 -2.22 -26.88 -11.01
CA GLU A 152 -1.87 -26.88 -9.59
C GLU A 152 -2.60 -25.76 -8.83
N ASN A 153 -2.66 -24.55 -9.41
CA ASN A 153 -3.43 -23.47 -8.84
C ASN A 153 -4.93 -23.77 -8.77
N LYS A 154 -5.49 -24.43 -9.79
CA LYS A 154 -6.89 -24.87 -9.75
C LYS A 154 -7.16 -25.83 -8.60
N LYS A 155 -6.24 -26.77 -8.30
CA LYS A 155 -6.39 -27.68 -7.16
C LYS A 155 -6.48 -26.90 -5.85
N ALA A 156 -5.57 -25.94 -5.63
CA ALA A 156 -5.57 -25.09 -4.45
C ALA A 156 -6.85 -24.26 -4.33
N LEU A 157 -7.25 -23.55 -5.39
CA LEU A 157 -8.48 -22.76 -5.42
C LEU A 157 -9.74 -23.61 -5.24
N SER A 158 -9.71 -24.89 -5.64
CA SER A 158 -10.85 -25.80 -5.44
C SER A 158 -11.07 -26.15 -3.97
N ILE A 159 -10.05 -26.04 -3.10
CA ILE A 159 -10.16 -26.23 -1.66
C ILE A 159 -10.95 -25.07 -1.03
N CYS A 160 -10.82 -23.85 -1.57
CA CYS A 160 -11.48 -22.69 -1.01
C CYS A 160 -12.99 -22.87 -0.93
N ARG A 161 -13.58 -22.43 0.19
CA ARG A 161 -15.04 -22.32 0.34
C ARG A 161 -15.59 -21.22 -0.54
N LYS A 162 -14.90 -20.06 -0.59
CA LYS A 162 -15.21 -18.94 -1.47
C LYS A 162 -13.94 -18.31 -2.04
N LEU A 163 -14.10 -17.73 -3.23
CA LEU A 163 -13.12 -16.91 -3.94
C LEU A 163 -13.70 -15.50 -4.04
N ILE A 164 -13.04 -14.55 -3.44
CA ILE A 164 -13.50 -13.16 -3.34
C ILE A 164 -12.78 -12.33 -4.38
N PHE A 165 -13.51 -11.51 -5.10
CA PHE A 165 -12.99 -10.63 -6.13
C PHE A 165 -13.33 -9.18 -5.81
N PRO A 166 -12.43 -8.23 -6.09
CA PRO A 166 -12.71 -6.81 -5.84
C PRO A 166 -13.60 -6.17 -6.93
N SER A 167 -13.87 -6.88 -8.04
CA SER A 167 -14.76 -6.44 -9.11
C SER A 167 -15.36 -7.62 -9.88
N GLU A 168 -16.43 -7.37 -10.61
CA GLU A 168 -17.03 -8.38 -11.51
C GLU A 168 -16.10 -8.70 -12.67
N SER A 169 -15.45 -7.69 -13.24
CA SER A 169 -14.48 -7.85 -14.31
C SER A 169 -13.33 -8.78 -13.90
N ALA A 170 -12.76 -8.61 -12.71
CA ALA A 170 -11.70 -9.48 -12.21
C ALA A 170 -12.17 -10.93 -12.07
N ARG A 171 -13.41 -11.12 -11.55
CA ARG A 171 -14.05 -12.44 -11.45
C ARG A 171 -14.20 -13.08 -12.83
N ASP A 172 -14.76 -12.36 -13.78
CA ASP A 172 -15.13 -12.89 -15.09
C ASP A 172 -13.87 -13.25 -15.89
N ILE A 173 -12.83 -12.43 -15.84
CA ILE A 173 -11.54 -12.74 -16.46
C ILE A 173 -10.91 -14.01 -15.85
N LEU A 174 -10.91 -14.17 -14.52
CA LEU A 174 -10.36 -15.40 -13.92
C LEU A 174 -11.19 -16.63 -14.29
N LEU A 175 -12.51 -16.49 -14.37
CA LEU A 175 -13.41 -17.58 -14.76
C LEU A 175 -13.22 -18.06 -16.19
N GLU A 176 -12.66 -17.26 -17.10
CA GLU A 176 -12.23 -17.75 -18.42
C GLU A 176 -11.20 -18.90 -18.28
N TYR A 177 -10.32 -18.82 -17.30
CA TYR A 177 -9.30 -19.83 -17.03
C TYR A 177 -9.79 -20.97 -16.14
N PHE A 178 -10.72 -20.69 -15.23
CA PHE A 178 -11.23 -21.62 -14.23
C PHE A 178 -12.76 -21.67 -14.17
N PRO A 179 -13.47 -21.98 -15.25
CA PRO A 179 -14.95 -21.88 -15.31
C PRO A 179 -15.66 -22.77 -14.27
N SER A 180 -15.04 -23.86 -13.84
CA SER A 180 -15.61 -24.75 -12.83
C SER A 180 -15.64 -24.18 -11.41
N LEU A 181 -15.03 -23.01 -11.17
CA LEU A 181 -15.02 -22.35 -9.86
C LEU A 181 -16.14 -21.32 -9.70
N LYS A 182 -17.02 -21.12 -10.69
CA LYS A 182 -18.05 -20.09 -10.74
C LYS A 182 -18.90 -20.01 -9.46
N GLU A 183 -19.38 -21.14 -8.97
CA GLU A 183 -20.26 -21.21 -7.79
C GLU A 183 -19.56 -20.82 -6.47
N LYS A 184 -18.23 -20.77 -6.49
CA LYS A 184 -17.43 -20.33 -5.34
C LYS A 184 -17.12 -18.84 -5.36
N CYS A 185 -17.36 -18.16 -6.48
CA CYS A 185 -16.98 -16.77 -6.66
C CYS A 185 -18.01 -15.82 -6.04
N MET A 186 -17.52 -14.78 -5.39
CA MET A 186 -18.29 -13.65 -4.92
C MET A 186 -17.50 -12.34 -5.10
N VAL A 187 -18.19 -11.22 -5.11
CA VAL A 187 -17.55 -9.90 -5.24
C VAL A 187 -17.71 -9.14 -3.92
N ILE A 188 -16.60 -8.68 -3.37
CA ILE A 188 -16.54 -7.70 -2.28
C ILE A 188 -15.62 -6.59 -2.76
N GLU A 189 -16.19 -5.48 -3.19
CA GLU A 189 -15.41 -4.31 -3.61
C GLU A 189 -14.57 -3.78 -2.44
N HIS A 190 -13.34 -3.33 -2.73
CA HIS A 190 -12.51 -2.71 -1.71
C HIS A 190 -13.12 -1.39 -1.24
N GLY A 191 -13.06 -1.17 0.06
CA GLY A 191 -13.41 0.10 0.68
C GLY A 191 -12.20 1.03 0.72
N GLU A 192 -12.46 2.32 0.66
CA GLU A 192 -11.46 3.36 0.84
C GLU A 192 -12.06 4.57 1.54
N ASP A 193 -11.37 5.04 2.59
CA ASP A 193 -11.84 6.17 3.36
C ASP A 193 -11.33 7.48 2.75
N LYS A 194 -12.19 8.49 2.75
CA LYS A 194 -11.77 9.85 2.41
C LYS A 194 -10.77 10.32 3.45
N LEU A 195 -9.60 10.70 3.00
CA LEU A 195 -8.61 11.26 3.88
C LEU A 195 -9.03 12.70 4.21
N GLU A 196 -9.15 12.99 5.50
CA GLU A 196 -9.22 14.37 5.95
C GLU A 196 -7.86 15.01 5.68
N ARG A 197 -7.90 16.25 5.19
CA ARG A 197 -6.67 17.01 5.01
C ARG A 197 -6.11 17.28 6.40
N ASP A 198 -4.91 16.85 6.65
CA ASP A 198 -4.11 17.50 7.67
C ASP A 198 -4.04 18.98 7.26
N ILE A 199 -4.63 19.86 8.07
CA ILE A 199 -4.66 21.30 7.78
C ILE A 199 -3.23 21.81 7.87
N ILE A 200 -2.51 21.63 6.79
CA ILE A 200 -1.15 22.15 6.64
C ILE A 200 -1.24 23.67 6.37
N HIS A 201 -2.28 24.08 5.64
CA HIS A 201 -2.52 25.49 5.32
C HIS A 201 -3.28 26.20 6.45
N VAL A 202 -2.74 27.27 6.95
CA VAL A 202 -3.30 28.05 8.07
C VAL A 202 -3.27 29.54 7.75
N PRO A 203 -4.12 30.36 8.37
CA PRO A 203 -4.02 31.80 8.24
C PRO A 203 -2.67 32.34 8.73
N SER A 204 -2.08 33.27 7.99
CA SER A 204 -0.87 33.96 8.43
C SER A 204 -1.09 34.68 9.77
N PRO A 205 -0.13 34.59 10.70
CA PRO A 205 -0.25 35.27 12.00
C PRO A 205 -0.42 36.77 11.86
N GLU A 206 -1.57 37.30 12.32
CA GLU A 206 -1.80 38.74 12.33
C GLU A 206 -0.91 39.48 13.34
N LYS A 207 -0.60 38.81 14.45
CA LYS A 207 0.25 39.32 15.54
C LYS A 207 1.35 38.33 15.86
N HIS A 208 2.56 38.85 16.01
CA HIS A 208 3.71 38.05 16.41
C HIS A 208 4.68 38.91 17.24
N GLN A 209 5.49 38.22 18.03
CA GLN A 209 6.52 38.85 18.86
C GLN A 209 7.90 38.49 18.31
N LYS A 210 8.80 39.50 18.29
CA LYS A 210 10.21 39.24 18.04
C LYS A 210 10.81 38.59 19.27
N SER A 211 11.60 37.52 19.09
CA SER A 211 12.37 36.93 20.17
C SER A 211 13.81 36.71 19.72
N GLU A 212 14.75 37.15 20.55
CA GLU A 212 16.19 36.86 20.36
C GLU A 212 16.56 35.46 20.83
N HIS A 213 15.65 34.79 21.58
CA HIS A 213 15.79 33.43 22.03
C HIS A 213 15.19 32.42 21.03
N LEU A 214 14.69 32.86 19.89
CA LEU A 214 14.23 32.01 18.83
C LEU A 214 15.35 31.73 17.84
N HIS A 215 15.74 30.45 17.73
CA HIS A 215 16.73 29.99 16.76
C HIS A 215 16.05 29.34 15.59
N VAL A 216 16.37 29.77 14.37
CA VAL A 216 15.77 29.28 13.13
C VAL A 216 16.85 29.13 12.06
N LYS A 217 16.79 28.00 11.34
CA LYS A 217 17.55 27.82 10.11
C LYS A 217 16.78 26.95 9.12
N LEU A 218 16.71 27.40 7.88
CA LEU A 218 16.22 26.59 6.77
C LEU A 218 17.43 25.96 6.06
N ASP A 219 17.48 24.63 6.10
CA ASP A 219 18.53 23.83 5.43
C ASP A 219 18.22 23.65 3.95
N ARG A 220 16.92 23.59 3.61
CA ARG A 220 16.42 23.49 2.25
C ARG A 220 15.22 24.42 2.05
N VAL A 221 15.29 25.23 1.02
CA VAL A 221 14.23 26.12 0.55
C VAL A 221 13.83 25.72 -0.87
N PRO A 222 12.60 26.06 -1.28
CA PRO A 222 12.17 25.77 -2.65
C PRO A 222 13.10 26.43 -3.67
N GLY A 223 13.34 25.69 -4.75
CA GLY A 223 13.99 26.19 -5.95
C GLY A 223 13.00 26.55 -7.05
N ALA A 224 13.42 26.37 -8.31
CA ALA A 224 12.53 26.49 -9.46
C ALA A 224 11.35 25.52 -9.28
N ASP A 225 10.15 25.98 -9.60
CA ASP A 225 8.91 25.24 -9.37
C ASP A 225 8.92 23.89 -10.08
N GLN A 226 8.84 22.85 -9.30
CA GLN A 226 8.66 21.47 -9.73
C GLN A 226 7.45 20.86 -9.01
N GLY A 227 6.47 21.66 -8.54
CA GLY A 227 5.25 21.30 -7.85
C GLY A 227 5.43 21.11 -6.35
N LEU A 228 5.60 19.90 -5.86
CA LEU A 228 5.87 19.70 -4.45
C LEU A 228 7.30 20.10 -4.12
N ASN A 229 7.45 21.09 -3.25
CA ASN A 229 8.73 21.56 -2.74
C ASN A 229 8.94 21.08 -1.31
N ASP A 230 10.08 20.45 -1.08
CA ASP A 230 10.52 20.08 0.27
C ASP A 230 11.19 21.30 0.92
N ILE A 231 10.65 21.74 2.05
CA ILE A 231 11.24 22.74 2.91
C ILE A 231 11.69 22.03 4.18
N LYS A 232 12.98 22.09 4.45
CA LYS A 232 13.59 21.44 5.61
C LYS A 232 14.41 22.44 6.39
N GLY A 233 14.46 22.23 7.69
CA GLY A 233 15.21 23.09 8.59
C GLY A 233 14.94 22.73 10.04
N TRP A 234 15.08 23.71 10.91
CA TRP A 234 14.77 23.56 12.33
C TRP A 234 14.46 24.93 12.96
N ALA A 235 13.64 24.91 14.01
CA ALA A 235 13.32 26.06 14.81
C ALA A 235 13.02 25.66 16.25
N TYR A 236 13.61 26.34 17.22
CA TYR A 236 13.29 26.15 18.63
C TYR A 236 13.38 27.46 19.41
N LEU A 237 12.64 27.55 20.50
CA LEU A 237 12.64 28.64 21.44
C LEU A 237 13.38 28.19 22.71
N GLU A 238 14.44 28.90 23.10
CA GLU A 238 15.25 28.57 24.28
C GLU A 238 14.41 28.40 25.54
N GLY A 239 14.66 27.34 26.29
CA GLY A 239 13.98 27.05 27.55
C GLY A 239 12.55 26.53 27.40
N VAL A 240 12.07 26.28 26.16
CA VAL A 240 10.73 25.75 25.90
C VAL A 240 10.84 24.38 25.24
N PRO A 241 10.31 23.29 25.84
CA PRO A 241 10.27 21.98 25.20
C PRO A 241 9.58 22.05 23.85
N ASN A 242 10.25 21.56 22.82
CA ASN A 242 9.70 21.71 21.47
C ASN A 242 8.42 20.89 21.26
N GLU A 243 8.13 19.89 22.08
CA GLU A 243 6.87 19.15 22.11
C GLU A 243 5.66 20.05 22.38
N GLU A 244 5.85 21.11 23.14
CA GLU A 244 4.83 22.10 23.51
C GLU A 244 4.65 23.22 22.47
N THR A 245 5.47 23.22 21.43
CA THR A 245 5.45 24.24 20.38
C THR A 245 4.86 23.73 19.07
N LYS A 246 4.49 24.66 18.18
CA LYS A 246 4.15 24.36 16.77
C LYS A 246 4.98 25.27 15.86
N ILE A 247 5.51 24.72 14.76
CA ILE A 247 6.33 25.44 13.81
C ILE A 247 5.49 25.76 12.57
N TYR A 248 5.52 27.02 12.14
CA TYR A 248 4.80 27.52 10.97
C TYR A 248 5.77 28.15 9.99
N VAL A 249 5.51 27.98 8.70
CA VAL A 249 6.30 28.56 7.62
C VAL A 249 5.39 29.42 6.75
N GLU A 250 5.65 30.72 6.69
CA GLU A 250 4.92 31.71 5.88
C GLU A 250 5.72 32.06 4.63
N PHE A 251 5.07 32.00 3.49
CA PHE A 251 5.57 32.46 2.20
C PHE A 251 4.90 33.78 1.86
N THR A 252 5.68 34.74 1.41
CA THR A 252 5.17 35.98 0.85
C THR A 252 5.72 36.13 -0.56
N ASP A 253 4.85 36.09 -1.56
CA ASP A 253 5.22 36.17 -2.96
C ASP A 253 5.56 37.57 -3.44
N SER A 254 5.96 37.72 -4.71
CA SER A 254 6.31 38.99 -5.34
C SER A 254 5.17 40.01 -5.39
N LYS A 255 3.92 39.58 -5.27
CA LYS A 255 2.70 40.41 -5.21
C LYS A 255 2.24 40.69 -3.79
N GLY A 256 2.96 40.17 -2.78
CA GLY A 256 2.61 40.35 -1.37
C GLY A 256 1.53 39.40 -0.86
N LYS A 257 1.10 38.40 -1.65
CA LYS A 257 0.22 37.36 -1.18
C LYS A 257 0.96 36.50 -0.19
N LYS A 258 0.27 36.12 0.90
CA LYS A 258 0.81 35.31 1.96
C LYS A 258 0.10 33.96 1.99
N ASP A 259 0.90 32.89 2.08
CA ASP A 259 0.44 31.54 2.40
C ASP A 259 1.25 31.02 3.59
N CYS A 260 0.57 30.46 4.60
CA CYS A 260 1.20 29.96 5.82
C CYS A 260 0.83 28.49 6.07
N PHE A 261 1.80 27.71 6.47
CA PHE A 261 1.67 26.27 6.63
C PHE A 261 2.19 25.82 7.99
N LEU A 262 1.49 24.88 8.61
CA LEU A 262 1.98 24.14 9.77
C LEU A 262 2.98 23.09 9.32
N ALA A 263 4.21 23.13 9.83
CA ALA A 263 5.24 22.16 9.52
C ALA A 263 5.14 20.92 10.40
N ASN A 264 5.46 19.76 9.83
CA ASN A 264 5.68 18.53 10.60
C ASN A 264 6.98 18.65 11.38
N LYS A 265 6.97 18.23 12.64
CA LYS A 265 8.18 18.19 13.46
C LYS A 265 8.89 16.86 13.30
N VAL A 266 10.22 16.93 13.18
CA VAL A 266 11.09 15.75 13.11
C VAL A 266 12.23 15.89 14.12
N PRO A 267 12.74 14.75 14.66
CA PRO A 267 13.84 14.81 15.61
C PRO A 267 15.14 15.28 14.93
N ARG A 268 15.88 16.15 15.64
CA ARG A 268 17.18 16.72 15.25
C ARG A 268 18.22 16.55 16.37
N PRO A 269 18.68 15.34 16.62
CA PRO A 269 19.72 15.09 17.63
C PRO A 269 21.02 15.85 17.35
N ASP A 270 21.33 16.10 16.07
CA ASP A 270 22.46 16.93 15.65
C ASP A 270 22.40 18.37 16.17
N ILE A 271 21.20 18.94 16.32
CA ILE A 271 21.00 20.28 16.88
C ILE A 271 21.17 20.26 18.40
N VAL A 272 20.66 19.22 19.07
CA VAL A 272 20.88 19.02 20.50
C VAL A 272 22.38 18.93 20.80
N ASP A 273 23.11 18.14 20.03
CA ASP A 273 24.57 17.98 20.21
C ASP A 273 25.34 19.28 19.93
N ALA A 274 24.95 20.04 18.90
CA ALA A 274 25.62 21.25 18.50
C ALA A 274 25.42 22.44 19.46
N PHE A 275 24.24 22.55 20.07
CA PHE A 275 23.85 23.70 20.90
C PHE A 275 23.69 23.36 22.40
N GLY A 276 23.75 22.07 22.77
CA GLY A 276 23.51 21.61 24.13
C GLY A 276 22.08 21.78 24.61
N ALA A 277 21.14 22.02 23.71
CA ALA A 277 19.74 22.32 23.99
C ALA A 277 18.88 21.05 23.91
N THR A 278 18.68 20.38 25.05
CA THR A 278 17.91 19.12 25.10
C THR A 278 16.44 19.31 24.75
N GLU A 279 15.88 20.49 25.02
CA GLU A 279 14.54 20.91 24.65
C GLU A 279 14.31 20.97 23.14
N ALA A 280 15.39 21.05 22.35
CA ALA A 280 15.33 21.17 20.89
C ALA A 280 15.27 19.83 20.15
N LEU A 281 15.09 18.68 20.82
CA LEU A 281 15.12 17.38 20.16
C LEU A 281 14.10 17.30 18.98
N MET A 282 12.89 17.81 19.15
CA MET A 282 11.83 17.83 18.14
C MET A 282 11.76 19.16 17.38
N CYS A 283 12.91 19.84 17.16
CA CYS A 283 12.97 21.14 16.53
C CYS A 283 12.99 21.10 15.00
N GLY A 284 13.22 19.95 14.39
CA GLY A 284 13.24 19.83 12.95
C GLY A 284 11.88 20.19 12.35
N LEU A 285 11.89 20.88 11.23
CA LEU A 285 10.73 21.14 10.39
C LEU A 285 10.88 20.37 9.07
N ASP A 286 9.81 19.70 8.70
CA ASP A 286 9.66 19.03 7.40
C ASP A 286 8.31 19.45 6.84
N LEU A 287 8.33 20.16 5.72
CA LEU A 287 7.15 20.68 5.07
C LEU A 287 7.23 20.42 3.58
N ARG A 288 6.20 19.79 3.05
CA ARG A 288 6.09 19.50 1.63
C ARG A 288 4.83 20.15 1.08
N ILE A 289 5.00 21.16 0.26
CA ILE A 289 3.92 21.99 -0.26
C ILE A 289 4.02 22.22 -1.76
N SER A 290 2.88 22.49 -2.39
CA SER A 290 2.86 23.08 -3.71
C SER A 290 3.01 24.61 -3.60
N THR A 291 3.86 25.16 -4.44
CA THR A 291 4.09 26.59 -4.54
C THR A 291 3.40 27.23 -5.73
N ARG A 292 2.57 26.45 -6.44
CA ARG A 292 1.91 26.87 -7.69
C ARG A 292 0.99 28.08 -7.53
N LYS A 293 0.40 28.28 -6.35
CA LYS A 293 -0.48 29.43 -6.07
C LYS A 293 0.27 30.74 -5.79
N LEU A 294 1.60 30.70 -5.65
CA LEU A 294 2.44 31.88 -5.48
C LEU A 294 2.70 32.54 -6.82
N ALA A 295 2.87 33.84 -6.84
CA ALA A 295 3.25 34.59 -8.04
C ALA A 295 4.74 34.40 -8.35
N ASP A 296 5.10 34.44 -9.63
CA ASP A 296 6.49 34.38 -10.08
C ASP A 296 7.34 35.51 -9.49
N GLY A 297 8.59 35.21 -9.25
CA GLY A 297 9.60 36.11 -8.76
C GLY A 297 10.06 35.82 -7.32
N PRO A 298 10.61 36.86 -6.65
CA PRO A 298 11.17 36.66 -5.33
C PRO A 298 10.11 36.33 -4.28
N VAL A 299 10.41 35.33 -3.46
CA VAL A 299 9.58 34.87 -2.34
C VAL A 299 10.34 35.11 -1.04
N LYS A 300 9.66 35.65 -0.05
CA LYS A 300 10.17 35.71 1.32
C LYS A 300 9.58 34.61 2.16
N ILE A 301 10.43 33.84 2.84
CA ILE A 301 10.04 32.74 3.70
C ILE A 301 10.33 33.14 5.14
N ARG A 302 9.32 33.07 6.00
CA ARG A 302 9.45 33.37 7.43
C ARG A 302 8.97 32.19 8.25
N VAL A 303 9.70 31.89 9.30
CA VAL A 303 9.34 30.83 10.25
C VAL A 303 8.80 31.47 11.52
N TYR A 304 7.73 30.86 12.04
CA TYR A 304 7.17 31.20 13.35
C TYR A 304 7.17 29.95 14.22
N VAL A 305 7.43 30.16 15.52
CA VAL A 305 7.19 29.16 16.56
C VAL A 305 6.04 29.66 17.42
N LYS A 306 5.00 28.85 17.59
CA LYS A 306 3.87 29.15 18.46
C LYS A 306 4.00 28.38 19.77
N HIS A 307 3.93 29.10 20.89
CA HIS A 307 3.88 28.61 22.25
C HIS A 307 2.87 29.41 23.05
N ASP A 308 2.03 28.77 23.85
CA ASP A 308 0.99 29.41 24.69
C ASP A 308 0.14 30.46 23.95
N GLY A 309 -0.24 30.17 22.72
CA GLY A 309 -1.07 31.06 21.89
C GLY A 309 -0.31 32.18 21.21
N VAL A 310 0.96 32.43 21.56
CA VAL A 310 1.80 33.52 21.03
C VAL A 310 2.67 33.01 19.89
N PHE A 311 2.75 33.75 18.79
CA PHE A 311 3.65 33.48 17.68
C PHE A 311 4.96 34.26 17.87
N TYR A 312 6.09 33.58 17.84
CA TYR A 312 7.44 34.15 17.92
C TYR A 312 8.14 34.08 16.56
N THR A 313 8.93 35.08 16.22
CA THR A 313 9.79 35.12 15.03
C THR A 313 11.10 35.82 15.36
N ASP A 314 12.18 35.50 14.66
CA ASP A 314 13.46 36.21 14.72
C ASP A 314 13.47 37.50 13.85
N ASN A 315 12.38 37.79 13.15
CA ASN A 315 12.23 38.85 12.15
C ASN A 315 13.12 38.72 10.91
N GLN A 316 13.87 37.64 10.79
CA GLN A 316 14.60 37.35 9.57
C GLN A 316 13.68 36.64 8.57
N SER A 317 13.95 36.81 7.30
CA SER A 317 13.29 36.04 6.25
C SER A 317 14.34 35.48 5.30
N THR A 318 14.23 34.20 5.02
CA THR A 318 15.02 33.59 3.94
C THR A 318 14.43 34.05 2.62
N LYS A 319 15.31 34.39 1.67
CA LYS A 319 14.88 34.73 0.31
C LYS A 319 14.96 33.49 -0.55
N GLY A 320 13.89 33.20 -1.26
CA GLY A 320 13.80 32.26 -2.34
C GLY A 320 13.39 32.94 -3.63
N GLU A 321 13.52 32.30 -4.73
CA GLU A 321 13.06 32.76 -6.03
C GLU A 321 12.24 31.66 -6.68
N TYR A 322 11.00 32.02 -7.06
CA TYR A 322 10.13 31.10 -7.78
C TYR A 322 9.99 31.56 -9.23
N HIS A 323 10.19 30.62 -10.11
CA HIS A 323 9.82 30.78 -11.50
C HIS A 323 8.74 29.76 -11.81
N HIS A 324 7.50 30.22 -11.90
CA HIS A 324 6.44 29.37 -12.43
C HIS A 324 6.75 29.03 -13.89
N ARG A 325 7.20 27.83 -14.13
CA ARG A 325 7.30 27.30 -15.48
C ARG A 325 5.94 26.86 -16.05
N PHE A 326 4.86 27.11 -15.26
CA PHE A 326 3.55 26.58 -15.58
C PHE A 326 2.70 27.53 -16.39
N GLY A 327 2.08 26.85 -17.33
CA GLY A 327 1.23 27.37 -18.33
C GLY A 327 0.13 28.33 -17.86
N LYS A 328 -0.39 29.09 -18.80
CA LYS A 328 -1.38 30.16 -18.62
C LYS A 328 -2.59 29.65 -17.81
N ARG A 329 -3.03 30.43 -16.83
CA ARG A 329 -4.31 30.21 -16.14
C ARG A 329 -5.44 30.09 -17.17
N GLY A 330 -6.38 29.17 -16.94
CA GLY A 330 -7.54 28.94 -17.80
C GLY A 330 -7.38 27.76 -18.78
N ARG A 331 -6.37 26.91 -18.59
CA ARG A 331 -6.22 25.64 -19.28
C ARG A 331 -6.71 24.51 -18.41
N LEU A 332 -7.13 23.40 -19.04
CA LEU A 332 -7.45 22.17 -18.35
C LEU A 332 -6.20 21.59 -17.68
N ASN A 333 -6.30 21.25 -16.40
CA ASN A 333 -5.23 20.62 -15.63
C ASN A 333 -5.46 19.11 -15.58
N VAL A 334 -4.65 18.37 -16.30
CA VAL A 334 -4.77 16.91 -16.44
C VAL A 334 -3.62 16.22 -15.74
N ALA A 335 -3.93 15.29 -14.83
CA ALA A 335 -2.93 14.53 -14.09
C ALA A 335 -2.90 13.05 -14.49
N PHE A 336 -1.70 12.49 -14.56
CA PHE A 336 -1.44 11.06 -14.42
C PHE A 336 -1.03 10.79 -12.97
N LEU A 337 -1.71 9.86 -12.30
CA LEU A 337 -1.58 9.63 -10.87
C LEU A 337 -1.01 8.24 -10.58
N GLY A 338 -0.07 8.16 -9.61
CA GLY A 338 0.49 6.91 -9.10
C GLY A 338 1.74 6.46 -9.85
N GLY A 339 1.93 5.14 -9.96
CA GLY A 339 3.13 4.58 -10.59
C GLY A 339 3.07 4.70 -12.12
N MET A 340 3.97 5.50 -12.71
CA MET A 340 4.09 5.63 -14.17
C MET A 340 4.97 4.53 -14.74
N VAL A 341 4.33 3.43 -15.12
CA VAL A 341 4.94 2.25 -15.74
C VAL A 341 4.13 1.84 -16.98
N PRO A 342 4.69 1.09 -17.94
CA PRO A 342 4.02 0.74 -19.19
C PRO A 342 2.61 0.21 -19.01
N GLN A 343 2.40 -0.73 -18.09
CA GLN A 343 1.09 -1.32 -17.85
C GLN A 343 0.05 -0.34 -17.29
N LYS A 344 0.48 0.79 -16.70
CA LYS A 344 -0.41 1.85 -16.17
C LYS A 344 -0.54 3.07 -17.07
N GLY A 345 -0.10 2.96 -18.34
CA GLY A 345 -0.32 3.97 -19.36
C GLY A 345 0.83 4.96 -19.57
N SER A 346 2.06 4.69 -19.05
CA SER A 346 3.20 5.57 -19.30
C SER A 346 3.52 5.71 -20.80
N LEU A 347 3.34 4.64 -21.58
CA LEU A 347 3.54 4.68 -23.03
C LEU A 347 2.59 5.67 -23.70
N MET A 348 1.31 5.63 -23.34
CA MET A 348 0.32 6.59 -23.83
C MET A 348 0.67 8.03 -23.42
N ALA A 349 1.06 8.25 -22.17
CA ALA A 349 1.45 9.58 -21.68
C ALA A 349 2.65 10.16 -22.45
N ARG A 350 3.64 9.33 -22.79
CA ARG A 350 4.83 9.73 -23.56
C ARG A 350 4.51 10.21 -24.97
N GLU A 351 3.47 9.67 -25.59
CA GLU A 351 3.01 10.09 -26.91
C GLU A 351 2.03 11.26 -26.81
N LEU A 352 1.07 11.18 -25.88
CA LEU A 352 0.00 12.14 -25.70
C LEU A 352 0.50 13.54 -25.30
N ILE A 353 1.38 13.62 -24.29
CA ILE A 353 1.83 14.90 -23.75
C ILE A 353 2.57 15.75 -24.82
N PRO A 354 3.53 15.21 -25.60
CA PRO A 354 4.21 15.98 -26.64
C PRO A 354 3.31 16.42 -27.80
N MET A 355 2.17 15.78 -28.00
CA MET A 355 1.21 16.17 -29.05
C MET A 355 0.45 17.45 -28.72
N ASP A 356 0.32 17.77 -27.42
CA ASP A 356 -0.39 18.98 -26.99
C ASP A 356 0.35 20.25 -27.42
N LYS A 357 -0.36 21.14 -28.10
CA LYS A 357 0.16 22.45 -28.54
C LYS A 357 -0.07 23.56 -27.51
N GLY A 358 -0.29 23.17 -26.26
CA GLY A 358 -0.40 24.07 -25.13
C GLY A 358 -1.83 24.41 -24.73
N GLY A 359 -2.80 23.53 -25.01
CA GLY A 359 -4.19 23.61 -24.52
C GLY A 359 -4.38 23.05 -23.11
N ILE A 360 -3.47 22.22 -22.64
CA ILE A 360 -3.56 21.47 -21.39
C ILE A 360 -2.33 21.74 -20.53
N ASN A 361 -2.49 21.75 -19.22
CA ASN A 361 -1.40 21.64 -18.26
C ASN A 361 -1.32 20.19 -17.81
N TRP A 362 -0.18 19.57 -17.98
CA TRP A 362 0.05 18.16 -17.69
C TRP A 362 0.76 17.98 -16.35
N PHE A 363 0.30 17.03 -15.56
CA PHE A 363 0.87 16.68 -14.28
C PHE A 363 1.16 15.19 -14.21
N VAL A 364 2.40 14.83 -13.93
CA VAL A 364 2.79 13.44 -13.68
C VAL A 364 3.12 13.33 -12.19
N LEU A 365 2.18 12.80 -11.43
CA LEU A 365 2.19 12.80 -9.96
C LEU A 365 2.44 11.38 -9.44
N GLY A 366 3.64 11.14 -8.90
CA GLY A 366 3.99 9.88 -8.24
C GLY A 366 5.30 9.25 -8.71
N ALA A 367 5.43 7.95 -8.45
CA ALA A 367 6.64 7.20 -8.78
C ALA A 367 6.79 7.00 -10.30
N ILE A 368 7.93 7.41 -10.86
CA ILE A 368 8.23 7.27 -12.28
C ILE A 368 9.09 6.02 -12.50
N GLY A 369 8.46 4.93 -12.94
CA GLY A 369 9.13 3.69 -13.30
C GLY A 369 9.62 3.67 -14.76
N ASP A 370 8.90 4.34 -15.66
CA ASP A 370 9.32 4.57 -17.06
C ASP A 370 10.13 5.86 -17.15
N LYS A 371 11.46 5.73 -17.07
CA LYS A 371 12.36 6.89 -17.07
C LYS A 371 12.28 7.74 -18.34
N ASN A 372 11.86 7.16 -19.48
CA ASN A 372 11.77 7.90 -20.74
C ASN A 372 10.70 9.00 -20.71
N ILE A 373 9.74 8.93 -19.77
CA ILE A 373 8.75 10.00 -19.59
C ILE A 373 9.40 11.31 -19.11
N LEU A 374 10.55 11.23 -18.42
CA LEU A 374 11.31 12.40 -17.96
C LEU A 374 12.02 13.16 -19.08
N GLU A 375 12.09 12.57 -20.27
CA GLU A 375 12.64 13.24 -21.47
C GLU A 375 11.68 14.26 -22.07
N ILE A 376 10.41 14.28 -21.62
CA ILE A 376 9.42 15.26 -22.04
C ILE A 376 9.84 16.63 -21.49
N SER A 377 10.22 17.53 -22.41
CA SER A 377 10.68 18.87 -22.09
C SER A 377 9.69 19.92 -22.62
N GLN A 378 8.54 20.04 -21.96
CA GLN A 378 7.51 21.01 -22.30
C GLN A 378 7.25 21.94 -21.11
N GLU A 379 7.02 23.23 -21.39
CA GLU A 379 6.72 24.24 -20.35
C GLU A 379 5.40 23.99 -19.61
N ASN A 380 4.48 23.22 -20.21
CA ASN A 380 3.18 22.87 -19.66
C ASN A 380 3.14 21.43 -19.10
N CYS A 381 4.29 20.78 -18.94
CA CYS A 381 4.38 19.44 -18.32
C CYS A 381 5.17 19.49 -17.01
N PHE A 382 4.56 18.96 -15.98
CA PHE A 382 5.02 19.02 -14.61
C PHE A 382 5.21 17.64 -13.99
N PHE A 383 6.33 17.43 -13.32
CA PHE A 383 6.66 16.16 -12.67
C PHE A 383 6.78 16.34 -11.17
N SER A 384 6.02 15.58 -10.39
CA SER A 384 6.19 15.47 -8.94
C SER A 384 7.02 14.25 -8.58
N SER A 385 7.69 14.29 -7.43
CA SER A 385 8.25 13.11 -6.81
C SER A 385 7.15 12.22 -6.19
N THR A 386 7.54 11.07 -5.62
CA THR A 386 6.62 10.24 -4.83
C THR A 386 5.99 11.05 -3.69
N TYR A 387 4.73 10.79 -3.41
CA TYR A 387 3.97 11.39 -2.32
C TYR A 387 3.46 10.29 -1.38
N LYS A 388 3.14 10.66 -0.14
CA LYS A 388 2.40 9.81 0.77
C LYS A 388 0.90 9.91 0.48
N LYS A 389 0.16 8.87 0.79
CA LYS A 389 -1.29 8.84 0.53
C LYS A 389 -2.02 10.02 1.19
N GLU A 390 -1.60 10.39 2.39
CA GLU A 390 -2.15 11.50 3.18
C GLU A 390 -1.90 12.87 2.55
N GLU A 391 -0.85 13.01 1.72
CA GLU A 391 -0.51 14.25 1.00
C GLU A 391 -1.34 14.45 -0.27
N LEU A 392 -1.99 13.38 -0.76
CA LEU A 392 -2.66 13.38 -2.08
C LEU A 392 -3.78 14.43 -2.19
N PRO A 393 -4.71 14.57 -1.22
CA PRO A 393 -5.77 15.57 -1.33
C PRO A 393 -5.22 17.00 -1.50
N GLN A 394 -4.17 17.34 -0.74
CA GLN A 394 -3.52 18.63 -0.83
C GLN A 394 -2.80 18.82 -2.17
N LEU A 395 -2.10 17.78 -2.63
CA LEU A 395 -1.39 17.78 -3.91
C LEU A 395 -2.34 18.05 -5.09
N LEU A 396 -3.49 17.38 -5.11
CA LEU A 396 -4.49 17.54 -6.16
C LEU A 396 -5.14 18.93 -6.15
N GLU A 397 -5.48 19.44 -4.95
CA GLU A 397 -6.08 20.77 -4.82
C GLU A 397 -5.09 21.88 -5.17
N ASP A 398 -3.87 21.84 -4.64
CA ASP A 398 -2.85 22.86 -4.87
C ASP A 398 -2.47 22.99 -6.35
N ASN A 399 -2.54 21.87 -7.07
CA ASN A 399 -2.33 21.87 -8.51
C ASN A 399 -3.62 22.09 -9.32
N GLU A 400 -4.75 22.33 -8.64
CA GLU A 400 -6.04 22.60 -9.27
C GLU A 400 -6.37 21.55 -10.35
N ILE A 401 -6.17 20.24 -10.02
CA ILE A 401 -6.36 19.17 -10.99
C ILE A 401 -7.84 19.05 -11.34
N ASP A 402 -8.13 19.15 -12.63
CA ASP A 402 -9.48 19.04 -13.19
C ASP A 402 -9.83 17.60 -13.57
N ILE A 403 -8.88 16.87 -14.15
CA ILE A 403 -9.09 15.50 -14.67
C ILE A 403 -7.89 14.62 -14.28
N ILE A 404 -8.16 13.38 -13.92
CA ILE A 404 -7.14 12.34 -13.79
C ILE A 404 -7.25 11.37 -14.96
N CYS A 405 -6.14 11.16 -15.70
CA CYS A 405 -6.03 10.15 -16.72
C CYS A 405 -5.56 8.82 -16.13
N ILE A 406 -6.35 7.76 -16.28
CA ILE A 406 -6.05 6.38 -15.88
C ILE A 406 -6.14 5.51 -17.13
N LEU A 407 -5.00 5.30 -17.81
CA LEU A 407 -4.93 4.68 -19.14
C LEU A 407 -4.17 3.34 -19.11
N PRO A 408 -4.60 2.37 -18.27
CA PRO A 408 -3.95 1.07 -18.21
C PRO A 408 -4.14 0.30 -19.52
N ILE A 409 -3.13 -0.51 -19.86
CA ILE A 409 -3.18 -1.45 -20.99
C ILE A 409 -3.52 -2.89 -20.54
N TRP A 410 -3.77 -3.08 -19.24
CA TRP A 410 -4.17 -4.35 -18.65
C TRP A 410 -5.43 -4.19 -17.78
N PRO A 411 -6.23 -5.23 -17.62
CA PRO A 411 -7.44 -5.14 -16.82
C PRO A 411 -7.10 -5.14 -15.32
N GLU A 412 -6.95 -3.96 -14.73
CA GLU A 412 -6.82 -3.85 -13.28
C GLU A 412 -8.00 -4.52 -12.57
N THR A 413 -7.73 -5.15 -11.44
CA THR A 413 -8.77 -5.88 -10.69
C THR A 413 -9.64 -4.97 -9.85
N PHE A 414 -9.16 -3.75 -9.50
CA PHE A 414 -9.93 -2.74 -8.77
C PHE A 414 -9.56 -1.30 -9.13
N SER A 415 -8.28 -0.93 -9.04
CA SER A 415 -7.72 0.42 -9.20
C SER A 415 -8.08 1.38 -8.05
N TYR A 416 -7.20 1.44 -7.04
CA TYR A 416 -7.31 2.44 -5.96
C TYR A 416 -7.22 3.87 -6.49
N THR A 417 -6.46 4.10 -7.58
CA THR A 417 -6.35 5.42 -8.21
C THR A 417 -7.70 5.97 -8.67
N VAL A 418 -8.63 5.11 -9.08
CA VAL A 418 -10.02 5.51 -9.38
C VAL A 418 -10.72 6.01 -8.12
N SER A 419 -10.58 5.27 -6.99
CA SER A 419 -11.16 5.70 -5.71
C SER A 419 -10.54 7.01 -5.23
N GLU A 420 -9.22 7.13 -5.30
CA GLU A 420 -8.47 8.33 -4.93
C GLU A 420 -8.93 9.56 -5.72
N ALA A 421 -9.15 9.43 -7.03
CA ALA A 421 -9.68 10.51 -7.86
C ALA A 421 -11.09 10.95 -7.40
N TRP A 422 -12.00 9.99 -7.28
CA TRP A 422 -13.40 10.28 -6.91
C TRP A 422 -13.57 10.79 -5.49
N LEU A 423 -12.82 10.25 -4.51
CA LEU A 423 -12.82 10.77 -3.12
C LEU A 423 -12.35 12.23 -3.03
N ASN A 424 -11.58 12.68 -4.03
CA ASN A 424 -11.15 14.08 -4.16
C ASN A 424 -12.02 14.90 -5.12
N GLY A 425 -13.14 14.36 -5.57
CA GLY A 425 -14.10 15.06 -6.42
C GLY A 425 -13.61 15.26 -7.87
N ILE A 426 -12.69 14.43 -8.38
CA ILE A 426 -12.08 14.62 -9.70
C ILE A 426 -12.60 13.58 -10.70
N PRO A 427 -13.23 14.00 -11.82
CA PRO A 427 -13.62 13.11 -12.91
C PRO A 427 -12.42 12.48 -13.61
N ILE A 428 -12.65 11.34 -14.27
CA ILE A 428 -11.59 10.50 -14.82
C ILE A 428 -11.76 10.37 -16.35
N VAL A 429 -10.65 10.42 -17.09
CA VAL A 429 -10.54 9.87 -18.44
C VAL A 429 -9.79 8.56 -18.36
N ALA A 430 -10.39 7.46 -18.82
CA ALA A 430 -9.79 6.15 -18.63
C ALA A 430 -10.00 5.20 -19.81
N THR A 431 -9.12 4.19 -19.87
CA THR A 431 -9.29 3.06 -20.80
C THR A 431 -10.44 2.16 -20.33
N ASP A 432 -11.31 1.78 -21.26
CA ASP A 432 -12.44 0.87 -21.02
C ASP A 432 -11.97 -0.58 -20.89
N ILE A 433 -11.23 -0.88 -19.82
CA ILE A 433 -10.68 -2.21 -19.56
C ILE A 433 -10.74 -2.55 -18.07
N GLY A 434 -11.02 -3.83 -17.77
CA GLY A 434 -11.00 -4.33 -16.38
C GLY A 434 -11.95 -3.58 -15.45
N ALA A 435 -11.60 -3.53 -14.17
CA ALA A 435 -12.39 -2.82 -13.16
C ALA A 435 -12.45 -1.31 -13.38
N VAL A 436 -11.46 -0.72 -14.01
CA VAL A 436 -11.45 0.72 -14.34
C VAL A 436 -12.65 1.06 -15.24
N GLY A 437 -12.78 0.35 -16.37
CA GLY A 437 -13.91 0.54 -17.29
C GLY A 437 -15.26 0.18 -16.63
N GLU A 438 -15.31 -0.95 -15.88
CA GLU A 438 -16.50 -1.38 -15.15
C GLU A 438 -17.02 -0.30 -14.20
N ARG A 439 -16.15 0.23 -13.34
CA ARG A 439 -16.51 1.22 -12.32
C ARG A 439 -17.01 2.52 -12.95
N ILE A 440 -16.36 3.01 -14.02
CA ILE A 440 -16.78 4.25 -14.70
C ILE A 440 -18.11 4.06 -15.44
N ARG A 441 -18.33 2.92 -16.10
CA ARG A 441 -19.65 2.62 -16.71
C ARG A 441 -20.77 2.58 -15.69
N LYS A 442 -20.50 1.98 -14.52
CA LYS A 442 -21.48 1.82 -13.44
C LYS A 442 -21.85 3.16 -12.79
N THR A 443 -20.89 4.04 -12.59
CA THR A 443 -21.06 5.29 -11.83
C THR A 443 -21.30 6.51 -12.72
N GLY A 444 -20.78 6.53 -13.93
CA GLY A 444 -20.79 7.72 -14.79
C GLY A 444 -19.74 8.77 -14.42
N GLY A 445 -18.86 8.52 -13.44
CA GLY A 445 -17.87 9.48 -12.90
C GLY A 445 -16.67 9.78 -13.82
N GLY A 446 -16.82 9.67 -15.11
CA GLY A 446 -15.73 9.95 -16.06
C GLY A 446 -16.10 9.61 -17.49
N TRP A 447 -15.08 9.61 -18.35
CA TRP A 447 -15.15 9.27 -19.78
C TRP A 447 -14.29 8.05 -20.07
N LEU A 448 -14.72 7.26 -21.03
CA LEU A 448 -14.02 6.04 -21.43
C LEU A 448 -13.50 6.14 -22.87
N VAL A 449 -12.26 5.73 -23.08
CA VAL A 449 -11.67 5.47 -24.37
C VAL A 449 -11.51 3.97 -24.59
N LYS A 450 -11.49 3.53 -25.84
CA LYS A 450 -11.30 2.11 -26.17
C LYS A 450 -9.94 1.59 -25.67
N PRO A 451 -9.80 0.28 -25.40
CA PRO A 451 -8.51 -0.30 -24.99
C PRO A 451 -7.37 -0.09 -26.01
N ASP A 452 -7.70 0.03 -27.27
CA ASP A 452 -6.80 0.26 -28.41
C ASP A 452 -6.82 1.70 -28.93
N ALA A 453 -7.37 2.65 -28.14
CA ALA A 453 -7.42 4.05 -28.51
C ALA A 453 -6.01 4.60 -28.78
N SER A 454 -5.89 5.34 -29.89
CA SER A 454 -4.67 6.08 -30.21
C SER A 454 -4.50 7.32 -29.33
N PRO A 455 -3.28 7.88 -29.22
CA PRO A 455 -3.05 9.16 -28.55
C PRO A 455 -3.90 10.30 -29.15
N ASP A 456 -4.14 10.29 -30.47
CA ASP A 456 -5.02 11.26 -31.14
C ASP A 456 -6.47 11.18 -30.63
N GLU A 457 -7.02 9.98 -30.45
CA GLU A 457 -8.38 9.79 -29.95
C GLU A 457 -8.52 10.28 -28.51
N VAL A 458 -7.51 10.02 -27.67
CA VAL A 458 -7.48 10.53 -26.28
C VAL A 458 -7.38 12.06 -26.27
N MET A 459 -6.52 12.63 -27.12
CA MET A 459 -6.37 14.09 -27.25
C MET A 459 -7.66 14.75 -27.74
N GLN A 460 -8.34 14.16 -28.73
CA GLN A 460 -9.63 14.64 -29.21
C GLN A 460 -10.68 14.65 -28.10
N LEU A 461 -10.71 13.61 -27.25
CA LEU A 461 -11.62 13.58 -26.09
C LEU A 461 -11.30 14.70 -25.09
N LEU A 462 -10.03 14.93 -24.78
CA LEU A 462 -9.64 16.01 -23.87
C LEU A 462 -9.99 17.40 -24.43
N HIS A 463 -9.79 17.63 -25.72
CA HIS A 463 -10.21 18.86 -26.37
C HIS A 463 -11.75 18.99 -26.39
N HIS A 464 -12.48 17.89 -26.65
CA HIS A 464 -13.94 17.90 -26.55
C HIS A 464 -14.41 18.34 -25.16
N ILE A 465 -13.77 17.85 -24.09
CA ILE A 465 -14.10 18.25 -22.70
C ILE A 465 -13.81 19.75 -22.47
N ILE A 466 -12.74 20.30 -23.07
CA ILE A 466 -12.43 21.73 -23.00
C ILE A 466 -13.52 22.55 -23.69
N ASP A 467 -14.00 22.10 -24.84
CA ASP A 467 -14.98 22.80 -25.67
C ASP A 467 -16.42 22.65 -25.13
N HIS A 468 -16.67 21.65 -24.23
CA HIS A 468 -17.97 21.34 -23.64
C HIS A 468 -17.94 21.36 -22.11
N PRO A 469 -17.73 22.52 -21.48
CA PRO A 469 -17.61 22.64 -20.04
C PRO A 469 -18.87 22.17 -19.27
N GLU A 470 -20.04 22.17 -19.91
CA GLU A 470 -21.27 21.62 -19.36
C GLU A 470 -21.21 20.10 -19.13
N GLU A 471 -20.54 19.35 -20.01
CA GLU A 471 -20.31 17.91 -19.83
C GLU A 471 -19.36 17.65 -18.68
N TYR A 472 -18.28 18.45 -18.59
CA TYR A 472 -17.37 18.38 -17.45
C TYR A 472 -18.10 18.64 -16.13
N GLN A 473 -18.93 19.71 -16.09
CA GLN A 473 -19.67 20.04 -14.88
C GLN A 473 -20.64 18.92 -14.49
N ALA A 474 -21.34 18.31 -15.44
CA ALA A 474 -22.21 17.17 -15.18
C ALA A 474 -21.46 15.96 -14.59
N LYS A 475 -20.26 15.65 -15.11
CA LYS A 475 -19.42 14.59 -14.54
C LYS A 475 -18.91 14.93 -13.15
N LYS A 476 -18.54 16.20 -12.94
CA LYS A 476 -18.11 16.72 -11.64
C LYS A 476 -19.20 16.58 -10.58
N GLU A 477 -20.44 16.92 -10.90
CA GLU A 477 -21.59 16.75 -10.02
C GLU A 477 -21.82 15.29 -9.65
N ILE A 478 -21.74 14.36 -10.63
CA ILE A 478 -21.82 12.93 -10.36
C ILE A 478 -20.74 12.49 -9.35
N VAL A 479 -19.51 12.96 -9.53
CA VAL A 479 -18.40 12.56 -8.66
C VAL A 479 -18.53 13.19 -7.26
N ASP A 480 -18.97 14.44 -7.18
CA ASP A 480 -19.15 15.15 -5.90
C ASP A 480 -20.28 14.52 -5.04
N ASP A 481 -21.33 13.99 -5.68
CA ASP A 481 -22.46 13.31 -5.02
C ASP A 481 -22.20 11.82 -4.80
N MET A 482 -21.06 11.29 -5.23
CA MET A 482 -20.78 9.85 -5.18
C MET A 482 -20.44 9.37 -3.77
N GLU A 483 -21.23 8.44 -3.26
CA GLU A 483 -20.91 7.70 -2.04
C GLU A 483 -19.97 6.54 -2.36
N MET A 484 -18.75 6.62 -1.83
CA MET A 484 -17.76 5.56 -1.96
C MET A 484 -17.86 4.59 -0.78
N LYS A 485 -17.66 3.30 -1.06
CA LYS A 485 -17.61 2.27 -0.02
C LYS A 485 -16.45 2.54 0.93
N THR A 486 -16.72 2.63 2.23
CA THR A 486 -15.69 2.82 3.26
C THR A 486 -14.98 1.51 3.62
N VAL A 487 -13.82 1.62 4.27
CA VAL A 487 -13.11 0.44 4.80
C VAL A 487 -13.99 -0.29 5.82
N GLU A 488 -14.73 0.43 6.67
CA GLU A 488 -15.61 -0.19 7.66
C GLU A 488 -16.78 -0.96 7.02
N GLN A 489 -17.39 -0.41 5.97
CA GLN A 489 -18.44 -1.12 5.22
C GLN A 489 -17.91 -2.41 4.57
N MET A 490 -16.70 -2.35 4.00
CA MET A 490 -16.04 -3.56 3.49
C MET A 490 -15.77 -4.57 4.60
N CYS A 491 -15.28 -4.11 5.75
CA CYS A 491 -15.00 -4.98 6.89
C CYS A 491 -16.28 -5.65 7.42
N GLU A 492 -17.42 -4.96 7.42
CA GLU A 492 -18.69 -5.54 7.87
C GLU A 492 -19.20 -6.64 6.93
N GLU A 493 -18.99 -6.49 5.61
CA GLU A 493 -19.26 -7.58 4.66
C GLU A 493 -18.37 -8.81 4.94
N TYR A 494 -17.08 -8.59 5.25
CA TYR A 494 -16.19 -9.67 5.63
C TYR A 494 -16.58 -10.29 6.98
N ARG A 495 -16.95 -9.49 8.00
CA ARG A 495 -17.42 -10.01 9.31
C ARG A 495 -18.65 -10.90 9.16
N SER A 496 -19.65 -10.42 8.43
CA SER A 496 -20.87 -11.19 8.15
C SER A 496 -20.55 -12.52 7.49
N PHE A 497 -19.72 -12.49 6.47
CA PHE A 497 -19.29 -13.70 5.76
C PHE A 497 -18.45 -14.65 6.64
N TYR A 498 -17.54 -14.14 7.46
CA TYR A 498 -16.71 -14.97 8.34
C TYR A 498 -17.55 -15.65 9.42
N ARG A 499 -18.53 -14.95 10.02
CA ARG A 499 -19.47 -15.54 10.98
C ARG A 499 -20.23 -16.71 10.36
N GLU A 500 -20.82 -16.50 9.17
CA GLU A 500 -21.52 -17.57 8.43
C GLU A 500 -20.59 -18.79 8.18
N LEU A 501 -19.36 -18.54 7.75
CA LEU A 501 -18.40 -19.59 7.44
C LEU A 501 -18.01 -20.41 8.68
N LEU A 502 -17.84 -19.76 9.83
CA LEU A 502 -17.39 -20.39 11.07
C LEU A 502 -18.51 -21.17 11.78
N GLU A 503 -19.78 -20.81 11.61
CA GLU A 503 -20.93 -21.53 12.20
C GLU A 503 -21.02 -23.00 11.75
N PHE A 504 -20.55 -23.32 10.56
CA PHE A 504 -20.66 -24.64 9.93
C PHE A 504 -19.34 -25.40 9.84
N THR A 505 -18.35 -25.04 10.66
CA THR A 505 -17.01 -25.61 10.55
C THR A 505 -16.72 -26.54 11.73
N GLU A 506 -16.48 -27.82 11.43
CA GLU A 506 -15.87 -28.77 12.35
C GLU A 506 -14.40 -28.93 11.96
N LYS A 507 -13.49 -28.63 12.87
CA LYS A 507 -12.04 -28.79 12.67
C LYS A 507 -11.50 -29.89 13.56
N GLU A 508 -10.57 -30.69 13.02
CA GLU A 508 -9.86 -31.73 13.76
C GLU A 508 -8.39 -31.36 13.90
N LEU A 509 -8.02 -30.88 15.09
CA LEU A 509 -6.64 -30.48 15.39
C LEU A 509 -5.99 -31.45 16.38
N PRO A 510 -5.09 -32.34 15.92
CA PRO A 510 -4.37 -33.27 16.80
C PRO A 510 -3.29 -32.52 17.62
N GLU A 511 -3.59 -32.22 18.88
CA GLU A 511 -2.68 -31.49 19.79
C GLU A 511 -1.38 -32.22 20.09
N ASP A 512 -1.36 -33.55 20.02
CA ASP A 512 -0.19 -34.40 20.24
C ASP A 512 0.91 -34.20 19.16
N LYS A 513 0.58 -33.56 18.04
CA LYS A 513 1.50 -33.27 16.94
C LYS A 513 2.15 -31.88 17.01
N ILE A 514 1.87 -31.08 18.03
CA ILE A 514 2.48 -29.75 18.17
C ILE A 514 3.94 -29.87 18.61
N ASP A 515 4.85 -29.37 17.77
CA ASP A 515 6.27 -29.22 18.12
C ASP A 515 6.50 -27.87 18.82
N ARG A 516 6.52 -27.91 20.14
CA ARG A 516 6.69 -26.73 20.99
C ARG A 516 8.05 -26.06 20.78
N ASP A 517 9.11 -26.85 20.63
CA ASP A 517 10.46 -26.32 20.45
C ASP A 517 10.56 -25.54 19.14
N PHE A 518 9.92 -26.03 18.08
CA PHE A 518 9.84 -25.35 16.81
C PHE A 518 9.13 -23.98 16.91
N ILE A 519 8.02 -23.91 17.63
CA ILE A 519 7.29 -22.64 17.86
C ILE A 519 8.14 -21.65 18.69
N PHE A 520 8.80 -22.14 19.74
CA PHE A 520 9.71 -21.29 20.56
C PHE A 520 10.94 -20.81 19.78
N GLN A 521 11.47 -21.61 18.87
CA GLN A 521 12.55 -21.17 17.96
C GLN A 521 12.06 -20.03 17.05
N GLY A 522 10.86 -20.16 16.46
CA GLY A 522 10.24 -19.12 15.68
C GLY A 522 10.06 -17.82 16.45
N LEU A 523 9.63 -17.91 17.71
CA LEU A 523 9.49 -16.77 18.60
C LEU A 523 10.85 -16.12 18.91
N ALA A 524 11.90 -16.93 19.11
CA ALA A 524 13.25 -16.43 19.38
C ALA A 524 13.88 -15.66 18.21
N LEU A 525 13.48 -16.00 16.98
CA LEU A 525 13.90 -15.31 15.74
C LEU A 525 13.01 -14.11 15.41
N GLY A 526 11.87 -13.96 16.07
CA GLY A 526 10.93 -12.87 15.85
C GLY A 526 11.54 -11.49 16.10
N ASP A 527 11.01 -10.46 15.43
CA ASP A 527 11.49 -9.08 15.54
C ASP A 527 10.86 -8.41 16.77
N PRO A 528 11.67 -8.04 17.80
CA PRO A 528 11.15 -7.37 19.00
C PRO A 528 10.70 -5.92 18.76
N SER A 529 11.05 -5.30 17.62
CA SER A 529 10.62 -3.94 17.28
C SER A 529 9.19 -3.88 16.75
N ILE A 530 8.64 -5.03 16.34
CA ILE A 530 7.25 -5.15 15.91
C ILE A 530 6.37 -5.36 17.14
N GLY A 531 5.93 -4.27 17.75
CA GLY A 531 5.07 -4.27 18.92
C GLY A 531 5.45 -3.16 19.89
N GLY A 532 4.51 -2.70 20.69
CA GLY A 532 4.77 -1.73 21.75
C GLY A 532 5.68 -2.28 22.86
N SER A 533 6.09 -1.43 23.80
CA SER A 533 6.99 -1.79 24.93
C SER A 533 6.55 -3.03 25.72
N GLY A 534 5.25 -3.32 25.78
CA GLY A 534 4.70 -4.53 26.40
C GLY A 534 5.07 -5.83 25.69
N SER A 535 5.05 -5.80 24.35
CA SER A 535 5.38 -6.97 23.50
C SER A 535 6.86 -7.34 23.59
N ILE A 536 7.75 -6.33 23.70
CA ILE A 536 9.19 -6.54 23.88
C ILE A 536 9.46 -7.20 25.25
N ALA A 537 8.79 -6.73 26.30
CA ALA A 537 8.90 -7.31 27.65
C ALA A 537 8.39 -8.76 27.68
N ALA A 538 7.25 -9.04 27.03
CA ALA A 538 6.69 -10.38 26.92
C ALA A 538 7.59 -11.32 26.13
N MET A 539 8.16 -10.86 25.02
CA MET A 539 9.10 -11.64 24.19
C MET A 539 10.41 -11.93 24.92
N ASN A 540 10.97 -10.93 25.62
CA ASN A 540 12.18 -11.11 26.41
C ASN A 540 11.95 -12.06 27.59
N ARG A 541 10.78 -12.02 28.21
CA ARG A 541 10.39 -12.95 29.26
C ARG A 541 10.35 -14.39 28.75
N LEU A 542 9.73 -14.65 27.60
CA LEU A 542 9.70 -15.98 26.97
C LEU A 542 11.07 -16.46 26.54
N LYS A 543 11.91 -15.58 25.98
CA LYS A 543 13.31 -15.90 25.64
C LYS A 543 14.08 -16.34 26.88
N ASN A 544 13.90 -15.61 27.98
CA ASN A 544 14.57 -15.91 29.23
C ASN A 544 14.02 -17.20 29.88
N GLU A 545 12.70 -17.41 29.90
CA GLU A 545 12.06 -18.63 30.37
C GLU A 545 12.49 -19.86 29.55
N ASN A 546 12.58 -19.73 28.22
CA ASN A 546 13.07 -20.79 27.34
C ASN A 546 14.56 -21.08 27.55
N ALA A 547 15.39 -20.04 27.72
CA ALA A 547 16.81 -20.19 28.02
C ALA A 547 17.01 -20.89 29.37
N ALA A 548 16.25 -20.50 30.40
CA ALA A 548 16.26 -21.12 31.71
C ALA A 548 15.79 -22.59 31.66
N LEU A 549 14.75 -22.87 30.86
CA LEU A 549 14.26 -24.23 30.65
C LEU A 549 15.29 -25.11 29.94
N LYS A 550 15.94 -24.60 28.89
CA LYS A 550 17.03 -25.30 28.20
C LYS A 550 18.22 -25.57 29.11
N ALA A 551 18.62 -24.59 29.90
CA ALA A 551 19.69 -24.78 30.91
C ALA A 551 19.29 -25.82 31.96
N SER A 552 18.04 -25.81 32.42
CA SER A 552 17.49 -26.80 33.38
C SER A 552 17.42 -28.21 32.78
N ILE A 553 17.06 -28.34 31.47
CA ILE A 553 17.05 -29.61 30.76
C ILE A 553 18.47 -30.16 30.60
N GLU A 554 19.45 -29.32 30.26
CA GLU A 554 20.85 -29.73 30.16
C GLU A 554 21.42 -30.21 31.51
N VAL A 555 21.11 -29.50 32.60
CA VAL A 555 21.51 -29.88 33.98
C VAL A 555 20.81 -31.18 34.43
N THR A 556 19.55 -31.41 34.01
CA THR A 556 18.76 -32.59 34.42
C THR A 556 19.00 -33.83 33.59
N LYS A 557 19.57 -33.71 32.39
CA LYS A 557 19.95 -34.89 31.54
C LYS A 557 20.92 -35.85 32.23
N GLY A 558 21.56 -35.42 33.31
CA GLY A 558 22.50 -36.24 34.10
C GLY A 558 21.93 -36.88 35.38
N THR A 559 20.67 -36.65 35.74
CA THR A 559 20.14 -37.12 37.01
C THR A 559 18.87 -37.98 36.91
N ILE A 560 18.69 -38.88 37.89
CA ILE A 560 17.54 -39.80 38.05
C ILE A 560 16.18 -39.06 38.05
N SER A 561 16.18 -37.77 38.31
CA SER A 561 15.02 -36.86 38.27
C SER A 561 14.44 -36.67 36.84
N TYR A 562 15.17 -36.95 35.77
CA TYR A 562 14.68 -36.79 34.39
C TYR A 562 13.47 -37.70 34.08
N LYS A 563 13.45 -38.93 34.60
CA LYS A 563 12.31 -39.84 34.46
C LYS A 563 11.08 -39.38 35.25
N MET A 564 11.26 -38.67 36.35
CA MET A 564 10.18 -38.08 37.14
C MET A 564 9.69 -36.76 36.52
N ALA A 565 10.58 -35.89 36.04
CA ALA A 565 10.22 -34.65 35.35
C ALA A 565 9.44 -34.91 34.07
N ARG A 566 9.76 -36.00 33.35
CA ARG A 566 8.98 -36.41 32.16
C ARG A 566 7.55 -36.82 32.51
N LYS A 567 7.34 -37.45 33.68
CA LYS A 567 6.00 -37.76 34.21
C LYS A 567 5.24 -36.52 34.70
N ILE A 568 5.93 -35.48 35.11
CA ILE A 568 5.32 -34.20 35.58
C ILE A 568 5.05 -33.26 34.40
N SER A 569 5.86 -33.28 33.34
CA SER A 569 5.60 -32.52 32.09
C SER A 569 4.43 -33.13 31.28
N ASP A 570 4.16 -34.42 31.47
CA ASP A 570 2.97 -35.10 30.94
C ASP A 570 1.70 -34.78 31.74
N ALA A 571 1.77 -34.02 32.83
CA ALA A 571 0.63 -33.51 33.59
C ALA A 571 0.04 -32.27 32.89
N LYS A 572 -0.64 -32.52 31.82
CA LYS A 572 -1.95 -32.06 31.32
C LYS A 572 -2.39 -30.63 31.66
N ILE A 573 -1.64 -29.62 31.22
CA ILE A 573 -2.27 -28.41 30.76
C ILE A 573 -2.02 -28.40 29.25
N PRO A 574 -3.06 -28.47 28.38
CA PRO A 574 -2.89 -28.44 26.94
C PRO A 574 -2.07 -27.21 26.54
N PHE A 575 -1.15 -27.37 25.58
CA PHE A 575 -0.33 -26.26 25.07
C PHE A 575 -1.18 -25.08 24.60
N LYS A 576 -2.35 -25.34 24.03
CA LYS A 576 -3.40 -24.35 23.72
C LYS A 576 -3.78 -23.48 24.94
N GLU A 577 -3.96 -24.09 26.10
CA GLU A 577 -4.29 -23.39 27.33
C GLU A 577 -3.12 -22.53 27.84
N GLN A 578 -1.89 -23.00 27.62
CA GLN A 578 -0.69 -22.21 27.94
C GLN A 578 -0.55 -21.00 27.02
N MET A 579 -0.78 -21.17 25.71
CA MET A 579 -0.77 -20.09 24.74
C MET A 579 -1.94 -19.12 24.96
N LYS A 580 -3.16 -19.61 25.21
CA LYS A 580 -4.30 -18.76 25.60
C LYS A 580 -4.00 -17.96 26.87
N ARG A 581 -3.43 -18.57 27.91
CA ARG A 581 -3.03 -17.87 29.14
C ARG A 581 -1.92 -16.86 28.91
N PHE A 582 -1.05 -17.11 27.95
CA PHE A 582 0.01 -16.19 27.57
C PHE A 582 -0.55 -14.93 26.89
N PHE A 583 -1.48 -15.10 25.95
CA PHE A 583 -2.11 -13.98 25.23
C PHE A 583 -3.24 -13.29 26.01
N HIS A 584 -3.82 -13.93 27.05
CA HIS A 584 -4.93 -13.39 27.84
C HIS A 584 -4.56 -13.01 29.30
N ARG A 585 -3.28 -13.10 29.70
CA ARG A 585 -2.90 -12.63 31.04
C ARG A 585 -2.82 -11.11 31.08
N LYS A 586 -3.71 -10.55 31.93
CA LYS A 586 -3.74 -9.16 32.41
C LYS A 586 -2.41 -8.72 33.01
#